data_278ecd5a90aec08840631211fb1c2204
#
_entry.id   278ecd5a90aec08840631211fb1c2204
#
_cell.length_a   1.000
_cell.length_b   1.000
_cell.length_c   1.000
_cell.angle_alpha   90.00
_cell.angle_beta   90.00
_cell.angle_gamma   90.00
#
_symmetry.space_group_name_H-M   'P 1'
#
loop_
_entity.id
_entity.type
_entity.pdbx_description
1 polymer ?
#
loop_
_entity_poly.entity_id
_entity_poly.type
_entity_poly.pdbx_seq_one_letter_code
_entity_poly.pdbx_strand_id
1 'polypeptide(L)'
;MGPPEGQLIKGTLASARLHGLRHEVLSAADLTRRFPAFRLPPDYIAVVQPDGGFLLAEPSIRALLAQAKHAGAQVRERVTVRAIEPRASGVRVLTDDGAIDAGAVIIAAGPWLKSLLPDLQVRLRVTRQVMGWFAPAEPEPFAPGLFPVFLIESRHGTHYGFPPFAGRGIKVAKHHHRNEAVDPDRYDRAASADDESLIRALLAEHIPAADGPLLDAKTCLYTVTPDGDFIIDRLPGFPQLIIASPCSGHGFKFAPAIGEILADLATAGASRHDISRFSLERFASGQGN
;
A
#
# COMPACT_ATOMS: atom_id res chain seq x y z
N MET A 1 3.91 4.13 16.81
CA MET A 1 3.58 4.01 18.25
C MET A 1 3.38 2.54 18.55
N GLY A 2 3.81 2.08 19.74
CA GLY A 2 3.65 0.68 20.15
C GLY A 2 4.59 0.31 21.31
N PRO A 3 4.60 -0.97 21.70
CA PRO A 3 5.54 -1.45 22.72
C PRO A 3 6.98 -1.35 22.19
N PRO A 4 7.98 -1.02 23.05
CA PRO A 4 9.38 -0.86 22.61
C PRO A 4 9.94 -2.09 21.91
N GLU A 5 9.51 -3.28 22.33
CA GLU A 5 9.92 -4.56 21.76
C GLU A 5 9.09 -4.99 20.55
N GLY A 6 8.06 -4.22 20.18
CA GLY A 6 7.19 -4.49 19.04
C GLY A 6 7.92 -4.40 17.71
N GLN A 7 7.40 -5.13 16.72
CA GLN A 7 8.01 -5.18 15.38
C GLN A 7 8.02 -3.81 14.71
N LEU A 8 6.94 -3.03 14.88
CA LEU A 8 6.82 -1.69 14.31
C LEU A 8 7.91 -0.75 14.87
N ILE A 9 8.10 -0.72 16.18
CA ILE A 9 9.09 0.17 16.82
C ILE A 9 10.51 -0.26 16.46
N LYS A 10 10.83 -1.54 16.61
CA LYS A 10 12.17 -2.08 16.26
C LYS A 10 12.52 -1.81 14.80
N GLY A 11 11.61 -2.11 13.88
CA GLY A 11 11.81 -1.88 12.45
C GLY A 11 11.99 -0.40 12.12
N THR A 12 11.16 0.48 12.70
CA THR A 12 11.27 1.93 12.51
C THR A 12 12.62 2.48 12.98
N LEU A 13 13.06 2.10 14.20
CA LEU A 13 14.34 2.55 14.76
C LEU A 13 15.55 1.99 13.99
N ALA A 14 15.48 0.72 13.55
CA ALA A 14 16.52 0.11 12.72
C ALA A 14 16.67 0.85 11.39
N SER A 15 15.54 1.10 10.70
CA SER A 15 15.52 1.85 9.45
C SER A 15 16.03 3.29 9.63
N ALA A 16 15.59 3.98 10.67
CA ALA A 16 16.02 5.35 10.95
C ALA A 16 17.54 5.43 11.18
N ARG A 17 18.13 4.48 11.90
CA ARG A 17 19.59 4.40 12.12
C ARG A 17 20.32 4.10 10.82
N LEU A 18 19.86 3.09 10.06
CA LEU A 18 20.50 2.64 8.82
C LEU A 18 20.57 3.76 7.78
N HIS A 19 19.51 4.54 7.68
CA HIS A 19 19.37 5.59 6.64
C HIS A 19 19.63 7.01 7.18
N GLY A 20 20.08 7.16 8.42
CA GLY A 20 20.35 8.48 9.03
C GLY A 20 19.12 9.38 9.10
N LEU A 21 17.91 8.81 9.29
CA LEU A 21 16.67 9.56 9.29
C LEU A 21 16.50 10.34 10.61
N ARG A 22 16.18 11.61 10.51
CA ARG A 22 15.85 12.45 11.64
C ARG A 22 14.58 11.93 12.33
N HIS A 23 14.65 11.65 13.61
CA HIS A 23 13.53 11.16 14.41
C HIS A 23 13.68 11.52 15.88
N GLU A 24 12.57 11.47 16.58
CA GLU A 24 12.49 11.63 18.03
C GLU A 24 11.80 10.40 18.64
N VAL A 25 12.23 9.99 19.81
CA VAL A 25 11.56 8.93 20.59
C VAL A 25 10.88 9.59 21.77
N LEU A 26 9.57 9.46 21.87
CA LEU A 26 8.75 10.05 22.92
C LEU A 26 8.21 8.96 23.85
N SER A 27 8.14 9.25 25.16
CA SER A 27 7.34 8.46 26.07
C SER A 27 5.84 8.65 25.81
N ALA A 28 4.99 7.78 26.35
CA ALA A 28 3.54 7.94 26.26
C ALA A 28 3.07 9.30 26.78
N ALA A 29 3.65 9.77 27.89
CA ALA A 29 3.32 11.07 28.49
C ALA A 29 3.76 12.25 27.61
N ASP A 30 4.95 12.18 27.01
CA ASP A 30 5.45 13.22 26.10
C ASP A 30 4.62 13.27 24.81
N LEU A 31 4.22 12.11 24.28
CA LEU A 31 3.34 12.03 23.13
C LEU A 31 2.00 12.73 23.40
N THR A 32 1.34 12.38 24.53
CA THR A 32 0.04 12.97 24.87
C THR A 32 0.12 14.49 25.08
N ARG A 33 1.22 15.00 25.62
CA ARG A 33 1.43 16.46 25.73
C ARG A 33 1.54 17.12 24.35
N ARG A 34 2.24 16.47 23.41
CA ARG A 34 2.49 17.03 22.07
C ARG A 34 1.31 16.82 21.12
N PHE A 35 0.66 15.66 21.21
CA PHE A 35 -0.45 15.23 20.35
C PHE A 35 -1.60 14.69 21.22
N PRO A 36 -2.46 15.57 21.74
CA PRO A 36 -3.40 15.25 22.82
C PRO A 36 -4.52 14.27 22.44
N ALA A 37 -4.70 13.98 21.16
CA ALA A 37 -5.65 12.97 20.70
C ALA A 37 -5.23 11.54 21.10
N PHE A 38 -3.93 11.28 21.26
CA PHE A 38 -3.43 9.92 21.51
C PHE A 38 -3.39 9.58 23.00
N ARG A 39 -3.85 8.37 23.32
CA ARG A 39 -3.72 7.75 24.64
C ARG A 39 -2.97 6.44 24.48
N LEU A 40 -1.77 6.38 25.02
CA LEU A 40 -0.95 5.17 24.99
C LEU A 40 -0.78 4.58 26.38
N PRO A 41 -0.67 3.24 26.51
CA PRO A 41 -0.19 2.61 27.73
C PRO A 41 1.14 3.22 28.19
N PRO A 42 1.42 3.31 29.52
CA PRO A 42 2.63 3.96 30.02
C PRO A 42 3.95 3.33 29.55
N ASP A 43 3.94 2.05 29.19
CA ASP A 43 5.06 1.27 28.69
C ASP A 43 5.26 1.37 27.16
N TYR A 44 4.35 2.05 26.44
CA TYR A 44 4.49 2.31 25.01
C TYR A 44 5.38 3.52 24.74
N ILE A 45 5.97 3.51 23.55
CA ILE A 45 6.73 4.66 23.03
C ILE A 45 6.21 5.05 21.63
N ALA A 46 6.58 6.26 21.23
CA ALA A 46 6.32 6.76 19.89
C ALA A 46 7.63 7.18 19.22
N VAL A 47 7.81 6.81 17.97
CA VAL A 47 8.87 7.33 17.11
C VAL A 47 8.24 8.36 16.18
N VAL A 48 8.64 9.62 16.31
CA VAL A 48 8.13 10.73 15.49
C VAL A 48 9.16 11.10 14.44
N GLN A 49 8.73 11.13 13.20
CA GLN A 49 9.57 11.50 12.06
C GLN A 49 8.92 12.70 11.35
N PRO A 50 9.61 13.85 11.23
CA PRO A 50 9.01 15.10 10.75
C PRO A 50 8.69 15.08 9.25
N ASP A 51 9.36 14.23 8.47
CA ASP A 51 9.20 14.17 7.01
C ASP A 51 8.08 13.20 6.58
N GLY A 52 7.33 12.65 7.55
CA GLY A 52 6.16 11.81 7.30
C GLY A 52 4.97 12.61 6.76
N GLY A 53 4.07 11.95 6.03
CA GLY A 53 2.91 12.61 5.46
C GLY A 53 1.98 11.64 4.73
N PHE A 54 1.06 12.18 3.94
CA PHE A 54 0.15 11.39 3.11
C PHE A 54 0.03 11.96 1.70
N LEU A 55 -0.40 11.11 0.78
CA LEU A 55 -0.60 11.45 -0.62
C LEU A 55 -2.10 11.48 -0.95
N LEU A 56 -2.48 12.40 -1.82
CA LEU A 56 -3.80 12.44 -2.43
C LEU A 56 -3.79 11.50 -3.65
N ALA A 57 -4.18 10.25 -3.45
CA ALA A 57 -3.97 9.18 -4.43
C ALA A 57 -4.60 9.49 -5.79
N GLU A 58 -5.91 9.84 -5.82
CA GLU A 58 -6.60 10.11 -7.07
C GLU A 58 -6.07 11.36 -7.81
N PRO A 59 -5.80 12.51 -7.15
CA PRO A 59 -5.13 13.63 -7.78
C PRO A 59 -3.74 13.30 -8.33
N SER A 60 -2.96 12.50 -7.60
CA SER A 60 -1.63 12.05 -8.04
C SER A 60 -1.71 11.22 -9.31
N ILE A 61 -2.62 10.24 -9.38
CA ILE A 61 -2.83 9.42 -10.57
C ILE A 61 -3.30 10.28 -11.74
N ARG A 62 -4.25 11.19 -11.53
CA ARG A 62 -4.72 12.10 -12.61
C ARG A 62 -3.58 12.96 -13.17
N ALA A 63 -2.70 13.48 -12.30
CA ALA A 63 -1.56 14.27 -12.73
C ALA A 63 -0.57 13.45 -13.56
N LEU A 64 -0.22 12.22 -13.10
CA LEU A 64 0.66 11.32 -13.82
C LEU A 64 0.08 10.91 -15.18
N LEU A 65 -1.21 10.58 -15.24
CA LEU A 65 -1.88 10.25 -16.50
C LEU A 65 -1.93 11.43 -17.48
N ALA A 66 -2.16 12.65 -16.98
CA ALA A 66 -2.14 13.85 -17.81
C ALA A 66 -0.75 14.08 -18.42
N GLN A 67 0.31 13.93 -17.62
CA GLN A 67 1.69 14.04 -18.10
C GLN A 67 2.03 12.95 -19.13
N ALA A 68 1.64 11.71 -18.88
CA ALA A 68 1.85 10.61 -19.82
C ALA A 68 1.16 10.87 -21.17
N LYS A 69 -0.11 11.31 -21.15
CA LYS A 69 -0.84 11.68 -22.36
C LYS A 69 -0.18 12.85 -23.10
N HIS A 70 0.29 13.87 -22.38
CA HIS A 70 1.03 15.00 -22.96
C HIS A 70 2.33 14.54 -23.65
N ALA A 71 2.98 13.53 -23.09
CA ALA A 71 4.18 12.88 -23.67
C ALA A 71 3.87 11.88 -24.81
N GLY A 72 2.60 11.77 -25.24
CA GLY A 72 2.20 10.92 -26.36
C GLY A 72 1.73 9.51 -25.98
N ALA A 73 1.62 9.18 -24.69
CA ALA A 73 1.09 7.89 -24.29
C ALA A 73 -0.41 7.77 -24.58
N GLN A 74 -0.82 6.62 -25.09
CA GLN A 74 -2.23 6.28 -25.28
C GLN A 74 -2.77 5.57 -24.04
N VAL A 75 -3.88 6.07 -23.50
CA VAL A 75 -4.57 5.45 -22.36
C VAL A 75 -5.90 4.92 -22.86
N ARG A 76 -6.07 3.60 -22.79
CA ARG A 76 -7.30 2.90 -23.19
C ARG A 76 -8.00 2.39 -21.94
N GLU A 77 -9.17 2.91 -21.66
CA GLU A 77 -9.99 2.55 -20.51
C GLU A 77 -11.07 1.54 -20.93
N ARG A 78 -11.53 0.73 -19.97
CA ARG A 78 -12.60 -0.26 -20.17
C ARG A 78 -12.25 -1.30 -21.24
N VAL A 79 -10.97 -1.62 -21.37
CA VAL A 79 -10.45 -2.67 -22.23
C VAL A 79 -9.94 -3.81 -21.36
N THR A 80 -10.52 -4.99 -21.53
CA THR A 80 -10.11 -6.18 -20.77
C THR A 80 -8.99 -6.91 -21.49
N VAL A 81 -7.83 -7.06 -20.83
CA VAL A 81 -6.77 -7.95 -21.30
C VAL A 81 -7.17 -9.39 -21.04
N ARG A 82 -7.21 -10.21 -22.08
CA ARG A 82 -7.60 -11.62 -22.03
C ARG A 82 -6.43 -12.57 -21.93
N ALA A 83 -5.34 -12.26 -22.65
CA ALA A 83 -4.12 -13.07 -22.63
C ALA A 83 -2.90 -12.23 -23.01
N ILE A 84 -1.75 -12.69 -22.59
CA ILE A 84 -0.44 -12.13 -22.93
C ILE A 84 0.37 -13.27 -23.53
N GLU A 85 0.71 -13.16 -24.82
CA GLU A 85 1.39 -14.18 -25.61
C GLU A 85 2.81 -13.72 -25.94
N PRO A 86 3.85 -14.25 -25.29
CA PRO A 86 5.22 -14.02 -25.73
C PRO A 86 5.44 -14.52 -27.15
N ARG A 87 6.24 -13.78 -27.93
CA ARG A 87 6.63 -14.11 -29.31
C ARG A 87 8.16 -14.16 -29.39
N ALA A 88 8.68 -14.71 -30.48
CA ALA A 88 10.13 -14.72 -30.72
C ALA A 88 10.70 -13.29 -30.72
N SER A 89 9.95 -12.32 -31.20
CA SER A 89 10.24 -10.88 -31.07
C SER A 89 9.01 -10.16 -30.55
N GLY A 90 9.09 -9.65 -29.30
CA GLY A 90 8.00 -8.89 -28.69
C GLY A 90 6.92 -9.75 -28.04
N VAL A 91 5.74 -9.16 -27.85
CA VAL A 91 4.60 -9.71 -27.13
C VAL A 91 3.31 -9.34 -27.83
N ARG A 92 2.39 -10.28 -27.92
CA ARG A 92 1.01 -10.01 -28.34
C ARG A 92 0.10 -9.97 -27.11
N VAL A 93 -0.63 -8.88 -26.95
CA VAL A 93 -1.64 -8.70 -25.91
C VAL A 93 -3.02 -8.85 -26.55
N LEU A 94 -3.77 -9.85 -26.11
CA LEU A 94 -5.15 -10.06 -26.57
C LEU A 94 -6.12 -9.31 -25.64
N THR A 95 -6.98 -8.52 -26.22
CA THR A 95 -8.02 -7.78 -25.51
C THR A 95 -9.40 -8.07 -26.09
N ASP A 96 -10.45 -7.64 -25.37
CA ASP A 96 -11.82 -7.71 -25.91
C ASP A 96 -12.06 -6.73 -27.09
N ASP A 97 -11.11 -5.82 -27.31
CA ASP A 97 -11.14 -4.81 -28.39
C ASP A 97 -10.08 -5.08 -29.48
N GLY A 98 -9.57 -6.31 -29.56
CA GLY A 98 -8.58 -6.74 -30.55
C GLY A 98 -7.20 -7.05 -29.94
N ALA A 99 -6.23 -7.30 -30.84
CA ALA A 99 -4.86 -7.64 -30.45
C ALA A 99 -3.93 -6.42 -30.59
N ILE A 100 -2.96 -6.33 -29.69
CA ILE A 100 -1.89 -5.31 -29.70
C ILE A 100 -0.56 -6.02 -29.72
N ASP A 101 0.28 -5.74 -30.71
CA ASP A 101 1.66 -6.21 -30.76
C ASP A 101 2.59 -5.13 -30.21
N ALA A 102 3.49 -5.51 -29.30
CA ALA A 102 4.44 -4.61 -28.63
C ALA A 102 5.83 -5.24 -28.52
N GLY A 103 6.88 -4.41 -28.47
CA GLY A 103 8.25 -4.89 -28.25
C GLY A 103 8.47 -5.41 -26.82
N ALA A 104 7.82 -4.79 -25.85
CA ALA A 104 7.84 -5.20 -24.44
C ALA A 104 6.49 -4.88 -23.78
N VAL A 105 6.16 -5.61 -22.73
CA VAL A 105 4.95 -5.41 -21.93
C VAL A 105 5.29 -5.35 -20.45
N ILE A 106 4.80 -4.32 -19.77
CA ILE A 106 4.84 -4.20 -18.32
C ILE A 106 3.48 -4.63 -17.76
N ILE A 107 3.47 -5.64 -16.92
CA ILE A 107 2.25 -6.21 -16.32
C ILE A 107 2.12 -5.66 -14.90
N ALA A 108 1.32 -4.60 -14.74
CA ALA A 108 1.04 -3.95 -13.46
C ALA A 108 -0.42 -4.21 -13.03
N ALA A 109 -0.87 -5.46 -13.13
CA ALA A 109 -2.27 -5.86 -13.03
C ALA A 109 -2.78 -6.02 -11.58
N GLY A 110 -1.96 -5.70 -10.55
CA GLY A 110 -2.38 -5.77 -9.16
C GLY A 110 -3.01 -7.12 -8.79
N PRO A 111 -4.26 -7.14 -8.29
CA PRO A 111 -4.91 -8.38 -7.86
C PRO A 111 -5.20 -9.38 -8.99
N TRP A 112 -5.17 -8.95 -10.26
CA TRP A 112 -5.38 -9.80 -11.44
C TRP A 112 -4.09 -10.37 -12.03
N LEU A 113 -2.92 -10.08 -11.44
CA LEU A 113 -1.64 -10.57 -11.97
C LEU A 113 -1.61 -12.09 -12.16
N LYS A 114 -2.15 -12.84 -11.19
CA LYS A 114 -2.18 -14.31 -11.26
C LYS A 114 -3.14 -14.82 -12.33
N SER A 115 -4.19 -14.10 -12.64
CA SER A 115 -5.12 -14.44 -13.74
C SER A 115 -4.49 -14.27 -15.11
N LEU A 116 -3.63 -13.25 -15.27
CA LEU A 116 -2.90 -12.99 -16.52
C LEU A 116 -1.66 -13.88 -16.69
N LEU A 117 -1.05 -14.31 -15.58
CA LEU A 117 0.13 -15.18 -15.54
C LEU A 117 -0.13 -16.39 -14.64
N PRO A 118 -0.96 -17.36 -15.08
CA PRO A 118 -1.34 -18.50 -14.26
C PRO A 118 -0.13 -19.37 -13.84
N ASP A 119 0.90 -19.44 -14.67
CA ASP A 119 2.12 -20.22 -14.44
C ASP A 119 3.16 -19.51 -13.56
N LEU A 120 2.90 -18.27 -13.14
CA LEU A 120 3.79 -17.56 -12.22
C LEU A 120 3.94 -18.32 -10.91
N GLN A 121 5.17 -18.76 -10.58
CA GLN A 121 5.46 -19.61 -9.43
C GLN A 121 5.53 -18.83 -8.10
N VAL A 122 4.63 -17.88 -7.90
CA VAL A 122 4.51 -17.11 -6.65
C VAL A 122 3.08 -17.18 -6.13
N ARG A 123 2.93 -17.45 -4.85
CA ARG A 123 1.63 -17.42 -4.16
C ARG A 123 1.25 -15.98 -3.85
N LEU A 124 0.56 -15.32 -4.77
CA LEU A 124 -0.06 -14.03 -4.49
C LEU A 124 -1.39 -14.26 -3.77
N ARG A 125 -1.57 -13.53 -2.68
CA ARG A 125 -2.81 -13.57 -1.91
C ARG A 125 -3.52 -12.23 -2.01
N VAL A 126 -4.70 -12.24 -2.58
CA VAL A 126 -5.57 -11.05 -2.63
C VAL A 126 -6.41 -11.03 -1.37
N THR A 127 -6.33 -9.95 -0.61
CA THR A 127 -7.07 -9.81 0.65
C THR A 127 -7.92 -8.55 0.69
N ARG A 128 -9.13 -8.68 1.25
CA ARG A 128 -10.06 -7.57 1.44
C ARG A 128 -9.61 -6.69 2.61
N GLN A 129 -9.62 -5.39 2.40
CA GLN A 129 -9.30 -4.38 3.39
C GLN A 129 -10.49 -3.43 3.56
N VAL A 130 -10.61 -2.83 4.76
CA VAL A 130 -11.64 -1.82 5.04
C VAL A 130 -11.00 -0.62 5.72
N MET A 131 -11.41 0.56 5.33
CA MET A 131 -11.05 1.84 5.95
C MET A 131 -12.31 2.64 6.25
N GLY A 132 -12.32 3.33 7.38
CA GLY A 132 -13.40 4.18 7.82
C GLY A 132 -12.98 5.64 7.96
N TRP A 133 -13.91 6.56 7.77
CA TRP A 133 -13.79 7.97 8.08
C TRP A 133 -14.75 8.31 9.20
N PHE A 134 -14.24 8.85 10.30
CA PHE A 134 -15.02 9.14 11.50
C PHE A 134 -15.07 10.64 11.74
N ALA A 135 -16.24 11.16 12.11
CA ALA A 135 -16.32 12.49 12.67
C ALA A 135 -15.63 12.49 14.05
N PRO A 136 -14.78 13.48 14.38
CA PRO A 136 -14.24 13.56 15.72
C PRO A 136 -15.38 13.81 16.72
N ALA A 137 -15.37 13.05 17.81
CA ALA A 137 -16.26 13.29 18.94
C ALA A 137 -15.89 14.59 19.66
N GLU A 138 -14.59 14.88 19.71
CA GLU A 138 -14.00 16.11 20.22
C GLU A 138 -13.06 16.67 19.13
N PRO A 139 -13.37 17.81 18.48
CA PRO A 139 -12.63 18.28 17.32
C PRO A 139 -11.29 18.96 17.65
N GLU A 140 -11.14 19.53 18.86
CA GLU A 140 -9.99 20.35 19.22
C GLU A 140 -8.64 19.62 19.07
N PRO A 141 -8.47 18.33 19.48
CA PRO A 141 -7.20 17.61 19.34
C PRO A 141 -6.78 17.34 17.89
N PHE A 142 -7.69 17.57 16.91
CA PHE A 142 -7.46 17.34 15.49
C PHE A 142 -7.22 18.62 14.69
N ALA A 143 -7.03 19.74 15.37
CA ALA A 143 -6.65 20.98 14.72
C ALA A 143 -5.33 20.83 13.92
N PRO A 144 -5.13 21.63 12.86
CA PRO A 144 -3.91 21.57 12.06
C PRO A 144 -2.63 21.61 12.91
N GLY A 145 -1.74 20.65 12.69
CA GLY A 145 -0.47 20.50 13.44
C GLY A 145 -0.57 19.71 14.74
N LEU A 146 -1.77 19.41 15.26
CA LEU A 146 -1.95 18.65 16.49
C LEU A 146 -2.20 17.14 16.27
N PHE A 147 -2.51 16.73 15.04
CA PHE A 147 -2.77 15.32 14.73
C PHE A 147 -2.00 14.89 13.47
N PRO A 148 -0.92 14.11 13.62
CA PRO A 148 -0.14 13.63 12.49
C PRO A 148 -0.75 12.38 11.85
N VAL A 149 -0.22 11.96 10.70
CA VAL A 149 -0.37 10.58 10.23
C VAL A 149 0.26 9.62 11.22
N PHE A 150 -0.32 8.43 11.38
CA PHE A 150 0.14 7.52 12.42
C PHE A 150 0.07 6.04 12.03
N LEU A 151 0.90 5.24 12.71
CA LEU A 151 0.76 3.80 12.88
C LEU A 151 0.80 3.47 14.36
N ILE A 152 -0.09 2.57 14.80
CA ILE A 152 -0.11 2.03 16.18
C ILE A 152 -0.10 0.51 16.10
N GLU A 153 0.91 -0.11 16.71
CA GLU A 153 0.93 -1.54 17.01
C GLU A 153 0.36 -1.74 18.42
N SER A 154 -0.73 -2.50 18.52
CA SER A 154 -1.43 -2.74 19.78
C SER A 154 -1.98 -4.17 19.85
N ARG A 155 -2.64 -4.52 20.96
CA ARG A 155 -3.36 -5.81 21.10
C ARG A 155 -4.45 -6.01 20.04
N HIS A 156 -4.95 -4.94 19.41
CA HIS A 156 -5.92 -4.99 18.32
C HIS A 156 -5.27 -5.22 16.95
N GLY A 157 -3.94 -5.34 16.90
CA GLY A 157 -3.12 -5.39 15.68
C GLY A 157 -2.60 -4.02 15.29
N THR A 158 -2.04 -3.92 14.09
CA THR A 158 -1.47 -2.67 13.58
C THR A 158 -2.56 -1.86 12.87
N HIS A 159 -2.74 -0.62 13.30
CA HIS A 159 -3.65 0.33 12.67
C HIS A 159 -2.89 1.54 12.17
N TYR A 160 -3.43 2.17 11.15
CA TYR A 160 -2.92 3.43 10.62
C TYR A 160 -4.05 4.43 10.41
N GLY A 161 -3.69 5.71 10.40
CA GLY A 161 -4.67 6.74 10.14
C GLY A 161 -4.08 8.07 9.72
N PHE A 162 -4.98 8.96 9.33
CA PHE A 162 -4.70 10.25 8.74
C PHE A 162 -5.56 11.33 9.39
N PRO A 163 -5.04 12.58 9.50
CA PRO A 163 -5.81 13.70 9.99
C PRO A 163 -7.06 13.98 9.14
N PRO A 164 -8.03 14.71 9.69
CA PRO A 164 -9.13 15.26 8.91
C PRO A 164 -8.57 16.08 7.74
N PHE A 165 -9.10 15.85 6.55
CA PHE A 165 -8.64 16.57 5.36
C PHE A 165 -9.81 16.82 4.40
N ALA A 166 -9.88 18.03 3.83
CA ALA A 166 -10.88 18.43 2.84
C ALA A 166 -12.34 18.14 3.24
N GLY A 167 -12.69 18.40 4.50
CA GLY A 167 -14.04 18.17 5.03
C GLY A 167 -14.39 16.72 5.31
N ARG A 168 -13.45 15.79 5.09
CA ARG A 168 -13.61 14.38 5.49
C ARG A 168 -13.11 14.20 6.92
N GLY A 169 -13.73 13.31 7.66
CA GLY A 169 -13.31 12.99 9.00
C GLY A 169 -11.94 12.34 9.09
N ILE A 170 -11.60 11.88 10.27
CA ILE A 170 -10.36 11.14 10.54
C ILE A 170 -10.44 9.79 9.83
N LYS A 171 -9.48 9.49 8.96
CA LYS A 171 -9.40 8.19 8.29
C LYS A 171 -8.60 7.22 9.14
N VAL A 172 -9.18 6.05 9.41
CA VAL A 172 -8.52 4.96 10.14
C VAL A 172 -8.77 3.62 9.46
N ALA A 173 -7.78 2.75 9.51
CA ALA A 173 -7.92 1.37 9.07
C ALA A 173 -7.00 0.44 9.87
N LYS A 174 -7.41 -0.83 9.96
CA LYS A 174 -6.58 -1.91 10.47
C LYS A 174 -5.77 -2.49 9.31
N HIS A 175 -4.44 -2.54 9.45
CA HIS A 175 -3.56 -3.15 8.46
C HIS A 175 -3.79 -4.66 8.40
N HIS A 176 -3.92 -5.21 7.20
CA HIS A 176 -4.38 -6.57 6.91
C HIS A 176 -5.79 -6.92 7.39
N HIS A 177 -6.50 -5.99 7.98
CA HIS A 177 -7.90 -6.09 8.43
C HIS A 177 -8.21 -7.46 9.09
N ARG A 178 -9.02 -8.32 8.43
CA ARG A 178 -9.29 -9.71 8.84
C ARG A 178 -8.36 -10.72 8.19
N ASN A 179 -7.45 -10.27 7.34
CA ASN A 179 -6.59 -11.12 6.50
C ASN A 179 -7.39 -12.15 5.68
N GLU A 180 -8.58 -11.77 5.24
CA GLU A 180 -9.49 -12.59 4.46
C GLU A 180 -9.09 -12.62 2.99
N ALA A 181 -8.81 -13.82 2.47
CA ALA A 181 -8.52 -14.01 1.05
C ALA A 181 -9.81 -13.94 0.23
N VAL A 182 -9.78 -13.22 -0.87
CA VAL A 182 -10.97 -12.98 -1.71
C VAL A 182 -10.63 -13.11 -3.20
N ASP A 183 -11.66 -13.40 -3.98
CA ASP A 183 -11.63 -13.25 -5.43
C ASP A 183 -11.77 -11.75 -5.77
N PRO A 184 -10.84 -11.13 -6.52
CA PRO A 184 -10.90 -9.70 -6.85
C PRO A 184 -12.14 -9.29 -7.63
N ASP A 185 -12.78 -10.21 -8.33
CA ASP A 185 -13.99 -9.97 -9.11
C ASP A 185 -15.28 -10.20 -8.31
N ARG A 186 -15.20 -10.93 -7.17
CA ARG A 186 -16.38 -11.43 -6.41
C ARG A 186 -16.23 -11.23 -4.91
N TYR A 187 -15.84 -10.05 -4.44
CA TYR A 187 -15.79 -9.78 -3.00
C TYR A 187 -16.86 -8.75 -2.59
N ASP A 188 -17.24 -8.79 -1.32
CA ASP A 188 -18.17 -7.79 -0.77
C ASP A 188 -17.49 -6.41 -0.71
N ARG A 189 -18.02 -5.47 -1.47
CA ARG A 189 -17.55 -4.08 -1.55
C ARG A 189 -18.20 -3.18 -0.49
N ALA A 190 -19.18 -3.66 0.24
CA ALA A 190 -19.76 -2.96 1.36
C ALA A 190 -18.97 -3.24 2.65
N ALA A 191 -18.80 -2.23 3.49
CA ALA A 191 -18.28 -2.43 4.83
C ALA A 191 -19.43 -2.87 5.75
N SER A 192 -19.17 -3.86 6.60
CA SER A 192 -20.12 -4.37 7.60
C SER A 192 -19.94 -3.67 8.96
N ALA A 193 -20.91 -3.84 9.85
CA ALA A 193 -20.79 -3.41 11.24
C ALA A 193 -19.62 -4.07 11.98
N ASP A 194 -19.31 -5.31 11.63
CA ASP A 194 -18.14 -6.01 12.19
C ASP A 194 -16.81 -5.43 11.69
N ASP A 195 -16.76 -4.96 10.42
CA ASP A 195 -15.57 -4.27 9.90
C ASP A 195 -15.34 -2.95 10.64
N GLU A 196 -16.40 -2.20 10.89
CA GLU A 196 -16.36 -0.97 11.69
C GLU A 196 -15.89 -1.25 13.11
N SER A 197 -16.41 -2.30 13.76
CA SER A 197 -16.06 -2.67 15.13
C SER A 197 -14.56 -2.93 15.31
N LEU A 198 -13.92 -3.55 14.32
CA LEU A 198 -12.46 -3.76 14.35
C LEU A 198 -11.65 -2.46 14.32
N ILE A 199 -12.16 -1.42 13.65
CA ILE A 199 -11.51 -0.11 13.62
C ILE A 199 -11.80 0.64 14.91
N ARG A 200 -13.04 0.62 15.41
CA ARG A 200 -13.46 1.28 16.64
C ARG A 200 -12.72 0.76 17.88
N ALA A 201 -12.36 -0.52 17.90
CA ALA A 201 -11.58 -1.08 19.01
C ALA A 201 -10.28 -0.31 19.26
N LEU A 202 -9.60 0.16 18.20
CA LEU A 202 -8.44 1.05 18.36
C LEU A 202 -8.85 2.45 18.82
N LEU A 203 -9.88 3.03 18.19
CA LEU A 203 -10.31 4.41 18.50
C LEU A 203 -10.70 4.55 19.97
N ALA A 204 -11.53 3.65 20.46
CA ALA A 204 -12.00 3.67 21.85
C ALA A 204 -10.83 3.62 22.87
N GLU A 205 -9.77 2.89 22.56
CA GLU A 205 -8.66 2.72 23.50
C GLU A 205 -7.57 3.79 23.33
N HIS A 206 -7.21 4.12 22.09
CA HIS A 206 -6.01 4.91 21.80
C HIS A 206 -6.29 6.31 21.24
N ILE A 207 -7.47 6.55 20.69
CA ILE A 207 -7.84 7.85 20.10
C ILE A 207 -9.34 8.13 20.38
N PRO A 208 -9.78 8.14 21.64
CA PRO A 208 -11.21 8.22 21.96
C PRO A 208 -11.89 9.49 21.44
N ALA A 209 -11.16 10.61 21.33
CA ALA A 209 -11.69 11.82 20.72
C ALA A 209 -12.04 11.65 19.22
N ALA A 210 -11.56 10.59 18.55
CA ALA A 210 -11.90 10.27 17.17
C ALA A 210 -13.10 9.31 17.04
N ASP A 211 -13.58 8.71 18.14
CA ASP A 211 -14.63 7.66 18.11
C ASP A 211 -16.06 8.25 18.04
N GLY A 212 -16.28 9.15 17.09
CA GLY A 212 -17.57 9.70 16.78
C GLY A 212 -18.30 8.94 15.64
N PRO A 213 -19.32 9.53 15.03
CA PRO A 213 -20.08 8.89 13.95
C PRO A 213 -19.21 8.48 12.76
N LEU A 214 -19.45 7.26 12.21
CA LEU A 214 -18.89 6.84 10.93
C LEU A 214 -19.52 7.68 9.81
N LEU A 215 -18.69 8.39 9.06
CA LEU A 215 -19.12 9.25 7.94
C LEU A 215 -19.12 8.50 6.60
N ASP A 216 -18.11 7.64 6.40
CA ASP A 216 -17.94 6.85 5.18
C ASP A 216 -17.08 5.63 5.48
N ALA A 217 -17.26 4.56 4.72
CA ALA A 217 -16.41 3.40 4.74
C ALA A 217 -16.18 2.88 3.33
N LYS A 218 -14.95 2.45 3.04
CA LYS A 218 -14.55 1.93 1.73
C LYS A 218 -13.79 0.63 1.89
N THR A 219 -14.00 -0.27 0.96
CA THR A 219 -13.18 -1.46 0.82
C THR A 219 -12.10 -1.26 -0.23
N CYS A 220 -10.99 -1.97 -0.09
CA CYS A 220 -9.95 -2.08 -1.11
C CYS A 220 -9.30 -3.47 -1.04
N LEU A 221 -8.38 -3.72 -1.97
CA LEU A 221 -7.68 -4.99 -2.04
C LEU A 221 -6.18 -4.78 -1.80
N TYR A 222 -5.57 -5.68 -1.03
CA TYR A 222 -4.14 -5.88 -1.03
C TYR A 222 -3.82 -7.09 -1.91
N THR A 223 -2.74 -7.00 -2.66
CA THR A 223 -2.11 -8.14 -3.33
C THR A 223 -0.81 -8.42 -2.60
N VAL A 224 -0.77 -9.48 -1.83
CA VAL A 224 0.29 -9.76 -0.87
C VAL A 224 1.14 -10.90 -1.38
N THR A 225 2.45 -10.69 -1.41
CA THR A 225 3.48 -11.72 -1.63
C THR A 225 3.73 -12.50 -0.34
N PRO A 226 4.33 -13.70 -0.39
CA PRO A 226 4.60 -14.50 0.83
C PRO A 226 5.46 -13.78 1.87
N ASP A 227 6.40 -12.94 1.44
CA ASP A 227 7.34 -12.18 2.28
C ASP A 227 6.93 -10.73 2.54
N GLY A 228 5.84 -10.26 1.92
CA GLY A 228 5.37 -8.89 2.03
C GLY A 228 6.17 -7.87 1.21
N ASP A 229 7.22 -8.28 0.51
CA ASP A 229 8.01 -7.41 -0.37
C ASP A 229 7.39 -7.30 -1.78
N PHE A 230 7.86 -6.37 -2.60
CA PHE A 230 7.38 -6.16 -3.97
C PHE A 230 7.89 -7.23 -4.93
N ILE A 231 7.28 -7.32 -6.11
CA ILE A 231 7.84 -8.00 -7.27
C ILE A 231 8.04 -6.96 -8.36
N ILE A 232 9.29 -6.79 -8.78
CA ILE A 232 9.69 -5.99 -9.94
C ILE A 232 10.78 -6.76 -10.65
N ASP A 233 10.43 -7.47 -11.71
CA ASP A 233 11.38 -8.37 -12.40
C ASP A 233 10.93 -8.66 -13.82
N ARG A 234 11.80 -9.24 -14.60
CA ARG A 234 11.48 -9.84 -15.90
C ARG A 234 10.99 -11.27 -15.71
N LEU A 235 10.04 -11.67 -16.52
CA LEU A 235 9.58 -13.06 -16.46
C LEU A 235 10.69 -13.99 -16.97
N PRO A 236 11.12 -14.99 -16.20
CA PRO A 236 12.12 -15.97 -16.63
C PRO A 236 11.74 -16.62 -17.98
N GLY A 237 12.70 -16.63 -18.91
CA GLY A 237 12.47 -17.12 -20.28
C GLY A 237 11.82 -16.11 -21.25
N PHE A 238 11.30 -15.00 -20.75
CA PHE A 238 10.62 -13.98 -21.57
C PHE A 238 11.03 -12.56 -21.13
N PRO A 239 12.25 -12.11 -21.45
CA PRO A 239 12.79 -10.84 -20.95
C PRO A 239 11.99 -9.61 -21.41
N GLN A 240 11.17 -9.73 -22.45
CA GLN A 240 10.26 -8.69 -22.91
C GLN A 240 8.99 -8.55 -22.05
N LEU A 241 8.74 -9.47 -21.10
CA LEU A 241 7.67 -9.36 -20.12
C LEU A 241 8.24 -8.90 -18.78
N ILE A 242 7.80 -7.74 -18.32
CA ILE A 242 8.21 -7.14 -17.05
C ILE A 242 7.01 -7.21 -16.09
N ILE A 243 7.21 -7.80 -14.92
CA ILE A 243 6.20 -7.91 -13.88
C ILE A 243 6.40 -6.79 -12.86
N ALA A 244 5.31 -6.09 -12.54
CA ALA A 244 5.27 -5.06 -11.53
C ALA A 244 4.12 -5.32 -10.56
N SER A 245 4.44 -5.88 -9.40
CA SER A 245 3.51 -6.01 -8.27
C SER A 245 4.08 -5.32 -7.03
N PRO A 246 4.22 -3.98 -7.06
CA PRO A 246 4.72 -3.19 -5.94
C PRO A 246 3.56 -2.90 -4.98
N CYS A 247 2.98 -3.95 -4.41
CA CYS A 247 1.71 -3.91 -3.67
C CYS A 247 1.89 -4.18 -2.17
N SER A 248 1.52 -5.34 -1.68
CA SER A 248 1.61 -5.78 -0.28
C SER A 248 1.08 -4.76 0.75
N GLY A 249 0.14 -3.89 0.33
CA GLY A 249 -0.52 -2.90 1.18
C GLY A 249 0.25 -1.59 1.41
N HIS A 250 1.45 -1.40 0.83
CA HIS A 250 2.27 -0.20 1.10
C HIS A 250 2.97 0.42 -0.12
N GLY A 251 2.63 0.02 -1.35
CA GLY A 251 3.36 0.37 -2.57
C GLY A 251 3.09 1.75 -3.16
N PHE A 252 1.91 2.35 -2.94
CA PHE A 252 1.48 3.55 -3.67
C PHE A 252 2.47 4.73 -3.58
N LYS A 253 3.07 4.96 -2.41
CA LYS A 253 4.06 6.03 -2.21
C LYS A 253 5.30 5.93 -3.10
N PHE A 254 5.59 4.75 -3.61
CA PHE A 254 6.75 4.48 -4.48
C PHE A 254 6.41 4.59 -5.98
N ALA A 255 5.17 4.85 -6.36
CA ALA A 255 4.73 4.81 -7.75
C ALA A 255 5.61 5.60 -8.73
N PRO A 256 6.10 6.84 -8.42
CA PRO A 256 7.00 7.54 -9.33
C PRO A 256 8.35 6.84 -9.53
N ALA A 257 8.99 6.38 -8.44
CA ALA A 257 10.26 5.66 -8.51
C ALA A 257 10.12 4.32 -9.23
N ILE A 258 9.03 3.60 -8.97
CA ILE A 258 8.72 2.34 -9.66
C ILE A 258 8.47 2.59 -11.14
N GLY A 259 7.76 3.67 -11.50
CA GLY A 259 7.57 4.06 -12.89
C GLY A 259 8.89 4.30 -13.63
N GLU A 260 9.86 4.97 -12.99
CA GLU A 260 11.22 5.14 -13.52
C GLU A 260 11.94 3.80 -13.70
N ILE A 261 11.93 2.94 -12.68
CA ILE A 261 12.53 1.61 -12.75
C ILE A 261 11.95 0.79 -13.92
N LEU A 262 10.63 0.79 -14.08
CA LEU A 262 9.96 0.05 -15.14
C LEU A 262 10.28 0.59 -16.53
N ALA A 263 10.39 1.92 -16.67
CA ALA A 263 10.83 2.55 -17.91
C ALA A 263 12.27 2.16 -18.25
N ASP A 264 13.19 2.20 -17.30
CA ASP A 264 14.58 1.77 -17.44
C ASP A 264 14.65 0.29 -17.87
N LEU A 265 13.91 -0.58 -17.21
CA LEU A 265 13.84 -2.00 -17.56
C LEU A 265 13.31 -2.19 -18.99
N ALA A 266 12.28 -1.48 -19.39
CA ALA A 266 11.66 -1.63 -20.71
C ALA A 266 12.54 -1.10 -21.85
N THR A 267 13.33 -0.05 -21.62
CA THR A 267 14.09 0.65 -22.67
C THR A 267 15.58 0.31 -22.66
N ALA A 268 16.21 0.27 -21.48
CA ALA A 268 17.66 0.05 -21.33
C ALA A 268 18.01 -1.37 -20.85
N GLY A 269 17.03 -2.13 -20.37
CA GLY A 269 17.25 -3.49 -19.90
C GLY A 269 17.68 -3.60 -18.43
N ALA A 270 18.10 -2.53 -17.80
CA ALA A 270 18.51 -2.46 -16.40
C ALA A 270 18.18 -1.09 -15.83
N SER A 271 17.92 -1.01 -14.52
CA SER A 271 17.73 0.24 -13.80
C SER A 271 18.97 0.59 -12.97
N ARG A 272 19.15 1.90 -12.71
CA ARG A 272 20.17 2.40 -11.79
C ARG A 272 19.86 2.09 -10.32
N HIS A 273 18.60 1.77 -10.02
CA HIS A 273 18.17 1.40 -8.67
C HIS A 273 18.45 -0.08 -8.41
N ASP A 274 18.93 -0.39 -7.22
CA ASP A 274 19.04 -1.78 -6.78
C ASP A 274 17.64 -2.34 -6.50
N ILE A 275 17.20 -3.26 -7.36
CA ILE A 275 15.92 -3.97 -7.26
C ILE A 275 16.10 -5.46 -6.96
N SER A 276 17.30 -5.90 -6.62
CA SER A 276 17.63 -7.31 -6.37
C SER A 276 16.70 -7.96 -5.35
N ARG A 277 16.30 -7.20 -4.32
CA ARG A 277 15.32 -7.64 -3.31
C ARG A 277 13.94 -7.97 -3.91
N PHE A 278 13.60 -7.43 -5.06
CA PHE A 278 12.28 -7.59 -5.69
C PHE A 278 12.25 -8.64 -6.79
N SER A 279 13.38 -9.38 -6.98
CA SER A 279 13.49 -10.44 -7.97
C SER A 279 12.58 -11.63 -7.66
N LEU A 280 12.08 -12.28 -8.72
CA LEU A 280 11.32 -13.54 -8.64
C LEU A 280 12.15 -14.71 -8.15
N GLU A 281 13.46 -14.68 -8.34
CA GLU A 281 14.39 -15.76 -7.94
C GLU A 281 14.34 -16.06 -6.44
N ARG A 282 14.00 -15.05 -5.60
CA ARG A 282 13.87 -15.24 -4.15
C ARG A 282 12.78 -16.24 -3.75
N PHE A 283 11.84 -16.53 -4.65
CA PHE A 283 10.79 -17.53 -4.42
C PHE A 283 11.14 -18.91 -4.99
N ALA A 284 12.16 -19.02 -5.85
CA ALA A 284 12.56 -20.30 -6.48
C ALA A 284 13.20 -21.28 -5.48
N SER A 285 13.79 -20.79 -4.41
CA SER A 285 14.50 -21.58 -3.40
C SER A 285 13.63 -22.13 -2.28
N GLY A 286 12.32 -22.01 -2.35
CA GLY A 286 11.39 -22.58 -1.33
C GLY A 286 11.46 -21.90 0.05
N GLN A 287 12.10 -20.76 0.19
CA GLN A 287 12.25 -20.02 1.46
C GLN A 287 11.10 -19.03 1.74
N GLY A 288 9.91 -19.35 1.29
CA GLY A 288 8.69 -18.57 1.55
C GLY A 288 7.66 -19.40 2.30
N ASN A 289 7.97 -19.81 3.52
CA ASN A 289 6.97 -20.36 4.46
C ASN A 289 6.46 -19.27 5.39
#